data_757b99eed2cf157f34f26deba1a333e2
#
_entry.id   757b99eed2cf157f34f26deba1a333e2
#
_cell.length_a   1.000
_cell.length_b   1.000
_cell.length_c   1.000
_cell.angle_alpha   90.00
_cell.angle_beta   90.00
_cell.angle_gamma   90.00
#
_symmetry.space_group_name_H-M   'P 1'
#
loop_
_entity.id
_entity.type
_entity.pdbx_description
1 polymer ?
#
loop_
_entity_poly.entity_id
_entity_poly.type
_entity_poly.pdbx_seq_one_letter_code
_entity_poly.pdbx_strand_id
1 'polypeptide(L)'
;PRMYGRMMNNTLGYFHFWITFITAYLVFFPMHFMGLAGVPRRYYQFTLVEDFNVWMDVNKLITISAIVAGFAQILFLYNFFVSIFRGKKAEQNPWQSNTLEWTSPIDVRLHGNWPHELPTVYRGPYEYSRPDRESDFFPQNEEDPTAPEVLHAEEKEVAKEEAPVENSVFFAAIKRVFGLSR
;
A
#
# COMPACT_ATOMS: atom_id res chain seq x y z
N PRO A 1 9.34 5.85 -4.41
CA PRO A 1 9.46 7.31 -4.25
C PRO A 1 9.77 7.71 -2.81
N ARG A 2 9.05 7.13 -1.83
CA ARG A 2 9.23 7.51 -0.42
C ARG A 2 10.56 7.03 0.18
N MET A 3 11.04 5.85 -0.18
CA MET A 3 12.30 5.30 0.35
C MET A 3 13.54 6.02 -0.19
N TYR A 4 13.54 6.39 -1.45
CA TYR A 4 14.72 6.92 -2.14
C TYR A 4 14.52 8.33 -2.73
N GLY A 5 13.35 8.93 -2.58
CA GLY A 5 13.02 10.25 -3.14
C GLY A 5 13.08 10.29 -4.68
N ARG A 6 12.92 9.14 -5.34
CA ARG A 6 13.03 9.03 -6.80
C ARG A 6 11.92 8.15 -7.37
N MET A 7 11.47 8.51 -8.57
CA MET A 7 10.47 7.76 -9.32
C MET A 7 11.10 6.64 -10.12
N MET A 8 10.45 5.49 -10.16
CA MET A 8 10.77 4.42 -11.09
C MET A 8 10.35 4.76 -12.51
N ASN A 9 10.97 4.12 -13.51
CA ASN A 9 10.59 4.32 -14.90
C ASN A 9 9.25 3.61 -15.19
N ASN A 10 8.22 4.40 -15.55
CA ASN A 10 6.88 3.90 -15.79
C ASN A 10 6.81 2.96 -17.00
N THR A 11 7.55 3.23 -18.06
CA THR A 11 7.54 2.38 -19.27
C THR A 11 8.04 0.97 -18.95
N LEU A 12 9.17 0.87 -18.25
CA LEU A 12 9.68 -0.43 -17.79
C LEU A 12 8.71 -1.10 -16.79
N GLY A 13 8.06 -0.31 -15.95
CA GLY A 13 7.01 -0.77 -15.03
C GLY A 13 5.83 -1.40 -15.79
N TYR A 14 5.34 -0.76 -16.83
CA TYR A 14 4.25 -1.30 -17.65
C TYR A 14 4.67 -2.60 -18.38
N PHE A 15 5.86 -2.66 -18.96
CA PHE A 15 6.35 -3.91 -19.56
C PHE A 15 6.43 -5.04 -18.55
N HIS A 16 7.02 -4.80 -17.38
CA HIS A 16 7.08 -5.77 -16.31
C HIS A 16 5.67 -6.23 -15.88
N PHE A 17 4.76 -5.28 -15.67
CA PHE A 17 3.38 -5.57 -15.26
C PHE A 17 2.68 -6.48 -16.26
N TRP A 18 2.65 -6.11 -17.56
CA TRP A 18 1.90 -6.86 -18.54
C TRP A 18 2.48 -8.26 -18.80
N ILE A 19 3.80 -8.38 -18.86
CA ILE A 19 4.43 -9.69 -19.01
C ILE A 19 4.09 -10.57 -17.81
N THR A 20 4.27 -10.05 -16.59
CA THR A 20 3.97 -10.80 -15.36
C THR A 20 2.49 -11.17 -15.26
N PHE A 21 1.60 -10.25 -15.57
CA PHE A 21 0.16 -10.46 -15.54
C PHE A 21 -0.28 -11.58 -16.49
N ILE A 22 0.12 -11.49 -17.77
CA ILE A 22 -0.24 -12.48 -18.79
C ILE A 22 0.34 -13.86 -18.43
N THR A 23 1.62 -13.90 -18.06
CA THR A 23 2.28 -15.17 -17.73
C THR A 23 1.75 -15.79 -16.45
N ALA A 24 1.36 -14.99 -15.44
CA ALA A 24 0.70 -15.51 -14.26
C ALA A 24 -0.63 -16.20 -14.59
N TYR A 25 -1.43 -15.62 -15.48
CA TYR A 25 -2.65 -16.28 -15.97
C TYR A 25 -2.34 -17.57 -16.73
N LEU A 26 -1.32 -17.56 -17.60
CA LEU A 26 -0.93 -18.75 -18.37
C LEU A 26 -0.33 -19.86 -17.48
N VAL A 27 0.17 -19.54 -16.31
CA VAL A 27 0.64 -20.52 -15.33
C VAL A 27 -0.52 -21.06 -14.50
N PHE A 28 -1.27 -20.18 -13.83
CA PHE A 28 -2.22 -20.62 -12.81
C PHE A 28 -3.56 -21.05 -13.36
N PHE A 29 -4.05 -20.43 -14.43
CA PHE A 29 -5.36 -20.76 -14.97
C PHE A 29 -5.45 -22.19 -15.55
N PRO A 30 -4.49 -22.65 -16.38
CA PRO A 30 -4.49 -24.04 -16.84
C PRO A 30 -4.34 -25.06 -15.71
N MET A 31 -3.65 -24.72 -14.62
CA MET A 31 -3.53 -25.61 -13.47
C MET A 31 -4.88 -25.95 -12.83
N HIS A 32 -5.88 -25.07 -12.92
CA HIS A 32 -7.22 -25.37 -12.42
C HIS A 32 -7.86 -26.53 -13.20
N PHE A 33 -7.72 -26.53 -14.52
CA PHE A 33 -8.25 -27.61 -15.36
C PHE A 33 -7.52 -28.93 -15.10
N MET A 34 -6.21 -28.88 -14.95
CA MET A 34 -5.42 -30.06 -14.59
C MET A 34 -5.86 -30.61 -13.21
N GLY A 35 -6.11 -29.73 -12.24
CA GLY A 35 -6.60 -30.13 -10.92
C GLY A 35 -8.00 -30.76 -10.98
N LEU A 36 -8.91 -30.20 -11.78
CA LEU A 36 -10.24 -30.78 -12.00
C LEU A 36 -10.17 -32.14 -12.68
N ALA A 37 -9.17 -32.35 -13.54
CA ALA A 37 -8.90 -33.65 -14.20
C ALA A 37 -8.21 -34.66 -13.26
N GLY A 38 -7.99 -34.34 -12.01
CA GLY A 38 -7.42 -35.26 -11.01
C GLY A 38 -5.89 -35.29 -10.97
N VAL A 39 -5.20 -34.38 -11.65
CA VAL A 39 -3.74 -34.30 -11.56
C VAL A 39 -3.32 -33.86 -10.15
N PRO A 40 -2.56 -34.69 -9.39
CA PRO A 40 -2.20 -34.41 -8.02
C PRO A 40 -1.15 -33.28 -7.93
N ARG A 41 -1.04 -32.68 -6.76
CA ARG A 41 0.05 -31.74 -6.46
C ARG A 41 1.36 -32.49 -6.20
N ARG A 42 2.47 -31.82 -6.44
CA ARG A 42 3.81 -32.29 -6.02
C ARG A 42 4.18 -33.66 -6.57
N TYR A 43 3.79 -33.94 -7.81
CA TYR A 43 4.19 -35.16 -8.48
C TYR A 43 5.69 -35.13 -8.84
N TYR A 44 6.32 -36.28 -8.66
CA TYR A 44 7.74 -36.46 -9.00
C TYR A 44 7.95 -36.55 -10.50
N GLN A 45 7.05 -37.24 -11.20
CA GLN A 45 7.14 -37.46 -12.65
C GLN A 45 5.74 -37.46 -13.25
N PHE A 46 5.55 -36.72 -14.34
CA PHE A 46 4.25 -36.55 -14.97
C PHE A 46 3.81 -37.79 -15.75
N THR A 47 4.78 -38.54 -16.30
CA THR A 47 4.55 -39.71 -17.17
C THR A 47 4.29 -41.02 -16.41
N LEU A 48 4.23 -40.99 -15.07
CA LEU A 48 3.93 -42.19 -14.28
C LEU A 48 2.50 -42.70 -14.41
N VAL A 49 1.58 -41.81 -14.79
CA VAL A 49 0.17 -42.11 -14.99
C VAL A 49 -0.17 -41.81 -16.44
N GLU A 50 -0.57 -42.84 -17.19
CA GLU A 50 -0.82 -42.73 -18.60
C GLU A 50 -1.91 -41.70 -18.95
N ASP A 51 -2.94 -41.59 -18.12
CA ASP A 51 -4.03 -40.62 -18.23
C ASP A 51 -3.57 -39.17 -18.15
N PHE A 52 -2.41 -38.88 -17.57
CA PHE A 52 -1.87 -37.51 -17.45
C PHE A 52 -1.09 -37.07 -18.69
N ASN A 53 -0.76 -37.96 -19.59
CA ASN A 53 -0.03 -37.65 -20.83
C ASN A 53 -0.79 -36.63 -21.70
N VAL A 54 -2.11 -36.61 -21.64
CA VAL A 54 -2.98 -35.64 -22.35
C VAL A 54 -2.64 -34.18 -21.90
N TRP A 55 -2.20 -34.00 -20.69
CA TRP A 55 -1.87 -32.69 -20.13
C TRP A 55 -0.41 -32.26 -20.33
N MET A 56 0.39 -33.08 -21.02
CA MET A 56 1.83 -32.81 -21.18
C MET A 56 2.11 -31.47 -21.89
N ASP A 57 1.35 -31.15 -22.95
CA ASP A 57 1.55 -29.91 -23.68
C ASP A 57 1.09 -28.68 -22.90
N VAL A 58 0.02 -28.83 -22.12
CA VAL A 58 -0.40 -27.79 -21.16
C VAL A 58 0.67 -27.54 -20.10
N ASN A 59 1.28 -28.62 -19.59
CA ASN A 59 2.36 -28.51 -18.60
C ASN A 59 3.62 -27.84 -19.18
N LYS A 60 3.95 -28.11 -20.46
CA LYS A 60 5.02 -27.39 -21.18
C LYS A 60 4.71 -25.90 -21.30
N LEU A 61 3.48 -25.53 -21.67
CA LEU A 61 3.04 -24.14 -21.74
C LEU A 61 3.19 -23.44 -20.39
N ILE A 62 2.75 -24.09 -19.31
CA ILE A 62 2.91 -23.59 -17.93
C ILE A 62 4.39 -23.34 -17.61
N THR A 63 5.25 -24.31 -17.95
CA THR A 63 6.69 -24.20 -17.68
C THR A 63 7.34 -23.03 -18.45
N ILE A 64 7.03 -22.90 -19.74
CA ILE A 64 7.54 -21.81 -20.57
C ILE A 64 7.06 -20.47 -20.02
N SER A 65 5.77 -20.37 -19.66
CA SER A 65 5.19 -19.16 -19.07
C SER A 65 5.84 -18.82 -17.74
N ALA A 66 6.12 -19.79 -16.90
CA ALA A 66 6.82 -19.59 -15.63
C ALA A 66 8.27 -19.08 -15.83
N ILE A 67 8.97 -19.60 -16.84
CA ILE A 67 10.32 -19.13 -17.22
C ILE A 67 10.25 -17.65 -17.67
N VAL A 68 9.31 -17.32 -18.55
CA VAL A 68 9.11 -15.94 -19.02
C VAL A 68 8.77 -15.00 -17.86
N ALA A 69 7.89 -15.42 -16.93
CA ALA A 69 7.57 -14.68 -15.71
C ALA A 69 8.83 -14.44 -14.86
N GLY A 70 9.68 -15.45 -14.73
CA GLY A 70 10.97 -15.32 -14.03
C GLY A 70 11.89 -14.28 -14.68
N PHE A 71 12.02 -14.29 -15.99
CA PHE A 71 12.80 -13.29 -16.72
C PHE A 71 12.21 -11.87 -16.60
N ALA A 72 10.91 -11.74 -16.55
CA ALA A 72 10.26 -10.45 -16.33
C ALA A 72 10.68 -9.79 -15.01
N GLN A 73 11.02 -10.57 -13.97
CA GLN A 73 11.49 -10.01 -12.71
C GLN A 73 12.85 -9.30 -12.86
N ILE A 74 13.67 -9.67 -13.82
CA ILE A 74 14.94 -8.97 -14.13
C ILE A 74 14.66 -7.54 -14.58
N LEU A 75 13.59 -7.30 -15.32
CA LEU A 75 13.18 -5.94 -15.71
C LEU A 75 12.82 -5.09 -14.48
N PHE A 76 12.12 -5.69 -13.51
CA PHE A 76 11.81 -5.01 -12.24
C PHE A 76 13.10 -4.68 -11.47
N LEU A 77 13.99 -5.64 -11.29
CA LEU A 77 15.24 -5.42 -10.58
C LEU A 77 16.09 -4.33 -11.25
N TYR A 78 16.21 -4.39 -12.58
CA TYR A 78 16.90 -3.37 -13.35
C TYR A 78 16.28 -1.98 -13.13
N ASN A 79 14.95 -1.86 -13.29
CA ASN A 79 14.23 -0.61 -13.08
C ASN A 79 14.43 -0.09 -11.65
N PHE A 80 14.34 -0.97 -10.67
CA PHE A 80 14.51 -0.62 -9.25
C PHE A 80 15.90 -0.05 -8.99
N PHE A 81 16.96 -0.79 -9.31
CA PHE A 81 18.34 -0.35 -9.03
C PHE A 81 18.75 0.88 -9.83
N VAL A 82 18.39 0.95 -11.11
CA VAL A 82 18.70 2.14 -11.92
C VAL A 82 17.97 3.37 -11.40
N SER A 83 16.73 3.20 -10.96
CA SER A 83 15.92 4.33 -10.46
C SER A 83 16.43 4.90 -9.14
N ILE A 84 17.04 4.08 -8.28
CA ILE A 84 17.66 4.56 -7.04
C ILE A 84 18.71 5.66 -7.33
N PHE A 85 19.48 5.50 -8.41
CA PHE A 85 20.59 6.41 -8.72
C PHE A 85 20.22 7.44 -9.79
N ARG A 86 19.42 7.06 -10.81
CA ARG A 86 19.15 7.85 -12.01
C ARG A 86 17.69 8.23 -12.21
N GLY A 87 16.79 7.79 -11.33
CA GLY A 87 15.37 8.12 -11.40
C GLY A 87 15.13 9.64 -11.27
N LYS A 88 14.02 10.13 -11.83
CA LYS A 88 13.56 11.51 -11.59
C LYS A 88 13.31 11.71 -10.11
N LYS A 89 13.58 12.91 -9.59
CA LYS A 89 13.18 13.24 -8.21
C LYS A 89 11.69 13.07 -8.05
N ALA A 90 11.29 12.43 -6.97
CA ALA A 90 9.88 12.29 -6.62
C ALA A 90 9.39 13.55 -5.91
N GLU A 91 8.17 13.93 -6.21
CA GLU A 91 7.41 14.92 -5.45
C GLU A 91 6.92 14.30 -4.15
N GLN A 92 6.44 15.12 -3.21
CA GLN A 92 5.90 14.67 -1.93
C GLN A 92 4.74 13.67 -2.13
N ASN A 93 3.84 13.99 -3.05
CA ASN A 93 2.68 13.15 -3.40
C ASN A 93 2.58 12.97 -4.92
N PRO A 94 3.40 12.10 -5.52
CA PRO A 94 3.47 11.97 -6.98
C PRO A 94 2.22 11.33 -7.61
N TRP A 95 1.34 10.76 -6.79
CA TRP A 95 0.11 10.11 -7.23
C TRP A 95 -1.13 10.97 -7.05
N GLN A 96 -0.99 12.16 -6.43
CA GLN A 96 -2.13 12.99 -5.98
C GLN A 96 -3.13 12.14 -5.17
N SER A 97 -2.61 11.32 -4.26
CA SER A 97 -3.41 10.49 -3.39
C SER A 97 -3.97 11.29 -2.22
N ASN A 98 -5.22 11.04 -1.86
CA ASN A 98 -5.90 11.75 -0.77
C ASN A 98 -5.49 11.20 0.61
N THR A 99 -4.90 10.02 0.67
CA THR A 99 -4.62 9.32 1.92
C THR A 99 -3.49 9.99 2.72
N LEU A 100 -3.64 9.94 4.03
CA LEU A 100 -2.81 10.66 5.00
C LEU A 100 -1.32 10.32 4.92
N GLU A 101 -0.98 9.09 4.54
CA GLU A 101 0.40 8.65 4.39
C GLU A 101 1.24 9.50 3.42
N TRP A 102 0.58 10.13 2.44
CA TRP A 102 1.25 10.99 1.46
C TRP A 102 1.48 12.41 1.96
N THR A 103 0.92 12.79 3.09
CA THR A 103 1.18 14.09 3.73
C THR A 103 2.45 14.07 4.59
N SER A 104 2.92 12.88 5.01
CA SER A 104 4.13 12.79 5.82
C SER A 104 5.39 13.11 4.99
N PRO A 105 6.38 13.83 5.54
CA PRO A 105 7.58 14.22 4.81
C PRO A 105 8.42 13.03 4.38
N ILE A 106 9.14 13.17 3.26
CA ILE A 106 10.10 12.18 2.74
C ILE A 106 11.46 12.42 3.42
N ASP A 107 11.56 12.17 4.71
CA ASP A 107 12.85 12.16 5.40
C ASP A 107 12.98 10.89 6.22
N VAL A 108 13.77 9.96 5.70
CA VAL A 108 14.04 8.65 6.34
C VAL A 108 14.81 8.76 7.65
N ARG A 109 15.33 9.93 8.01
CA ARG A 109 16.03 10.15 9.28
C ARG A 109 15.09 10.54 10.41
N LEU A 110 13.83 10.89 10.09
CA LEU A 110 12.84 11.23 11.09
C LEU A 110 12.35 9.96 11.80
N HIS A 111 12.29 10.06 13.12
CA HIS A 111 11.67 9.03 13.94
C HIS A 111 10.16 9.31 13.99
N GLY A 112 9.37 8.44 13.40
CA GLY A 112 7.94 8.65 13.17
C GLY A 112 7.62 9.21 11.78
N ASN A 113 6.34 9.39 11.52
CA ASN A 113 5.86 9.85 10.21
C ASN A 113 5.80 11.37 10.09
N TRP A 114 5.61 12.07 11.22
CA TRP A 114 5.56 13.53 11.27
C TRP A 114 6.53 14.05 12.34
N PRO A 115 7.33 15.08 12.03
CA PRO A 115 8.36 15.60 12.93
C PRO A 115 7.81 16.47 14.06
N HIS A 116 6.57 16.90 13.94
CA HIS A 116 5.88 17.79 14.86
C HIS A 116 4.54 17.21 15.31
N GLU A 117 3.51 18.02 15.37
CA GLU A 117 2.15 17.59 15.70
C GLU A 117 1.58 16.67 14.62
N LEU A 118 0.72 15.75 15.05
CA LEU A 118 -0.02 14.90 14.14
C LEU A 118 -1.00 15.77 13.33
N PRO A 119 -1.16 15.52 12.02
CA PRO A 119 -2.11 16.26 11.23
C PRO A 119 -3.55 15.95 11.66
N THR A 120 -4.37 16.99 11.75
CA THR A 120 -5.82 16.80 11.92
C THR A 120 -6.41 16.13 10.69
N VAL A 121 -7.26 15.15 10.89
CA VAL A 121 -7.91 14.39 9.83
C VAL A 121 -9.38 14.77 9.78
N TYR A 122 -9.81 15.35 8.66
CA TYR A 122 -11.17 15.83 8.47
C TYR A 122 -12.08 14.83 7.72
N ARG A 123 -11.49 13.81 7.08
CA ARG A 123 -12.21 12.90 6.19
C ARG A 123 -11.70 11.48 6.23
N GLY A 124 -12.57 10.54 5.80
CA GLY A 124 -12.19 9.15 5.57
C GLY A 124 -11.22 8.96 4.40
N PRO A 125 -10.50 7.82 4.33
CA PRO A 125 -9.48 7.57 3.29
C PRO A 125 -10.07 7.29 1.90
N TYR A 126 -11.38 7.08 1.77
CA TYR A 126 -12.05 6.67 0.54
C TYR A 126 -13.00 7.75 -0.02
N GLU A 127 -12.89 8.97 0.49
CA GLU A 127 -13.69 10.10 0.02
C GLU A 127 -13.01 10.77 -1.17
N TYR A 128 -13.20 10.21 -2.36
CA TYR A 128 -12.83 10.80 -3.63
C TYR A 128 -14.05 10.93 -4.55
N SER A 129 -13.92 11.69 -5.63
CA SER A 129 -14.97 11.89 -6.63
C SER A 129 -16.23 12.55 -6.06
N ARG A 130 -16.05 13.65 -5.35
CA ARG A 130 -17.15 14.43 -4.81
C ARG A 130 -17.85 15.25 -5.90
N PRO A 131 -19.20 15.28 -5.93
CA PRO A 131 -19.96 15.98 -6.97
C PRO A 131 -19.84 17.51 -6.93
N ASP A 132 -19.39 18.06 -5.80
CA ASP A 132 -19.21 19.49 -5.54
C ASP A 132 -17.81 20.01 -5.92
N ARG A 133 -16.92 19.14 -6.42
CA ARG A 133 -15.54 19.47 -6.80
C ARG A 133 -15.19 19.00 -8.20
N GLU A 134 -14.41 19.82 -8.90
CA GLU A 134 -13.88 19.46 -10.22
C GLU A 134 -12.70 18.48 -10.15
N SER A 135 -11.98 18.44 -9.03
CA SER A 135 -10.80 17.60 -8.82
C SER A 135 -11.05 16.55 -7.76
N ASP A 136 -10.64 15.31 -8.06
CA ASP A 136 -10.66 14.20 -7.10
C ASP A 136 -9.57 14.32 -6.02
N PHE A 137 -8.59 15.21 -6.21
CA PHE A 137 -7.52 15.44 -5.25
C PHE A 137 -8.02 16.31 -4.10
N PHE A 138 -8.21 15.68 -2.95
CA PHE A 138 -8.67 16.31 -1.73
C PHE A 138 -8.08 15.58 -0.50
N PRO A 139 -6.88 15.99 -0.06
CA PRO A 139 -6.18 15.33 1.06
C PRO A 139 -7.01 15.26 2.34
N GLN A 140 -6.86 14.19 3.10
CA GLN A 140 -7.59 13.96 4.35
C GLN A 140 -7.37 15.05 5.41
N ASN A 141 -6.25 15.72 5.38
CA ASN A 141 -5.86 16.79 6.31
C ASN A 141 -6.20 18.21 5.81
N GLU A 142 -6.88 18.32 4.68
CA GLU A 142 -7.37 19.60 4.20
C GLU A 142 -8.76 19.88 4.77
N GLU A 143 -8.94 21.04 5.38
CA GLU A 143 -10.22 21.47 5.95
C GLU A 143 -11.27 21.68 4.83
N ASP A 144 -12.47 21.20 5.07
CA ASP A 144 -13.59 21.37 4.14
C ASP A 144 -14.50 22.53 4.61
N PRO A 145 -14.43 23.68 3.98
CA PRO A 145 -15.26 24.81 4.37
C PRO A 145 -16.76 24.58 4.07
N THR A 146 -17.09 23.54 3.31
CA THR A 146 -18.49 23.18 2.99
C THR A 146 -19.01 22.02 3.84
N ALA A 147 -18.18 21.47 4.72
CA ALA A 147 -18.60 20.40 5.64
C ALA A 147 -19.68 20.91 6.59
N PRO A 148 -20.74 20.14 6.83
CA PRO A 148 -21.76 20.53 7.77
C PRO A 148 -21.15 20.70 9.17
N GLU A 149 -21.57 21.77 9.86
CA GLU A 149 -21.05 22.19 11.18
C GLU A 149 -21.12 21.10 12.27
N VAL A 150 -21.91 20.07 12.02
CA VAL A 150 -22.08 18.91 12.90
C VAL A 150 -20.78 18.12 13.09
N LEU A 151 -19.96 17.96 12.04
CA LEU A 151 -18.66 17.26 12.14
C LEU A 151 -17.68 18.01 13.03
N HIS A 152 -17.67 19.34 12.94
CA HIS A 152 -16.82 20.18 13.78
C HIS A 152 -17.31 20.27 15.24
N ALA A 153 -18.58 20.00 15.50
CA ALA A 153 -19.13 19.97 16.85
C ALA A 153 -18.74 18.68 17.58
N GLU A 154 -18.81 17.53 16.91
CA GLU A 154 -18.40 16.24 17.48
C GLU A 154 -16.88 16.22 17.78
N GLU A 155 -16.03 16.77 16.87
CA GLU A 155 -14.60 16.88 17.12
C GLU A 155 -14.28 17.77 18.33
N LYS A 156 -14.99 18.88 18.50
CA LYS A 156 -14.82 19.76 19.66
C LYS A 156 -15.28 19.12 20.97
N GLU A 157 -16.25 18.22 20.91
CA GLU A 157 -16.73 17.49 22.07
C GLU A 157 -15.77 16.36 22.46
N VAL A 158 -15.26 15.61 21.49
CA VAL A 158 -14.23 14.58 21.70
C VAL A 158 -12.91 15.21 22.19
N ALA A 159 -12.48 16.32 21.62
CA ALA A 159 -11.28 17.04 22.06
C ALA A 159 -11.42 17.62 23.46
N LYS A 160 -12.64 17.93 23.92
CA LYS A 160 -12.89 18.34 25.32
C LYS A 160 -12.87 17.15 26.29
N GLU A 161 -13.27 15.98 25.84
CA GLU A 161 -13.27 14.75 26.64
C GLU A 161 -11.85 14.16 26.76
N GLU A 162 -11.00 14.38 25.76
CA GLU A 162 -9.57 14.03 25.76
C GLU A 162 -8.65 15.09 26.37
N ALA A 163 -9.19 16.18 26.92
CA ALA A 163 -8.39 17.17 27.66
C ALA A 163 -7.62 16.46 28.77
N PRO A 164 -6.30 16.76 28.92
CA PRO A 164 -5.40 15.93 29.71
C PRO A 164 -5.89 15.72 31.12
N VAL A 165 -5.86 14.47 31.56
CA VAL A 165 -6.26 13.95 32.86
C VAL A 165 -5.37 14.53 34.02
N GLU A 166 -4.84 15.73 33.85
CA GLU A 166 -3.98 16.39 34.83
C GLU A 166 -4.73 16.72 36.12
N ASN A 167 -6.04 16.68 36.10
CA ASN A 167 -6.93 16.86 37.26
C ASN A 167 -7.67 15.60 37.71
N SER A 168 -7.24 14.41 37.27
CA SER A 168 -7.86 13.19 37.77
C SER A 168 -7.53 13.05 39.28
N VAL A 169 -8.52 12.59 40.03
CA VAL A 169 -8.41 12.23 41.45
C VAL A 169 -7.21 11.31 41.71
N PHE A 170 -6.80 10.55 40.70
CA PHE A 170 -5.64 9.66 40.71
C PHE A 170 -4.31 10.42 40.80
N PHE A 171 -4.09 11.47 39.99
CA PHE A 171 -2.87 12.31 40.10
C PHE A 171 -2.82 13.14 41.38
N ALA A 172 -3.98 13.60 41.85
CA ALA A 172 -4.07 14.27 43.14
C ALA A 172 -3.74 13.32 44.31
N ALA A 173 -4.15 12.06 44.23
CA ALA A 173 -3.81 11.03 45.21
C ALA A 173 -2.31 10.70 45.21
N ILE A 174 -1.69 10.56 44.02
CA ILE A 174 -0.25 10.30 43.90
C ILE A 174 0.56 11.45 44.44
N LYS A 175 0.23 12.70 44.15
CA LYS A 175 0.89 13.89 44.72
C LYS A 175 0.82 13.91 46.25
N ARG A 176 -0.31 13.47 46.83
CA ARG A 176 -0.46 13.37 48.30
C ARG A 176 0.37 12.27 48.93
N VAL A 177 0.48 11.09 48.26
CA VAL A 177 1.22 9.94 48.79
C VAL A 177 2.74 10.14 48.70
N PHE A 178 3.22 10.80 47.65
CA PHE A 178 4.66 10.96 47.42
C PHE A 178 5.23 12.33 47.80
N GLY A 179 4.44 13.23 48.43
CA GLY A 179 4.93 14.49 48.96
C GLY A 179 5.55 15.43 47.91
N LEU A 180 5.19 15.29 46.63
CA LEU A 180 5.67 16.13 45.54
C LEU A 180 4.90 17.46 45.53
N SER A 181 5.25 18.36 46.45
CA SER A 181 4.95 19.77 46.30
C SER A 181 6.19 20.46 45.73
N ARG A 182 5.94 21.22 44.63
CA ARG A 182 6.90 22.04 43.87
C ARG A 182 8.34 22.06 44.31
#